data_bed2ed4256187eafde161ebc657245e1
#
_entry.id   bed2ed4256187eafde161ebc657245e1
#
_cell.length_a   1.000
_cell.length_b   1.000
_cell.length_c   1.000
_cell.angle_alpha   90.00
_cell.angle_beta   90.00
_cell.angle_gamma   90.00
#
_symmetry.space_group_name_H-M   'P 1'
#
loop_
_entity.id
_entity.type
_entity.pdbx_description
1 polymer ?
#
loop_
_entity_poly.entity_id
_entity_poly.type
_entity_poly.pdbx_seq_one_letter_code
_entity_poly.pdbx_strand_id
1 'polypeptide(L)'
;MKRLLVIEDGEEYAQFARVFLRDFAVAAAQSAAAALASLRADGADALLVDLRFDRAPADALVGDLAATATRLFAGDTTRALRYLQDQQGTLILAALRDAGFAQPALFVHDFGARRLENLRRLYGAVDAVPTLDAASIRRALHAAGAA
;
A
#
# COMPACT_ATOMS: atom_id res chain seq x y z
N MET A 1 14.50 -16.86 -3.01
CA MET A 1 13.19 -16.38 -3.49
C MET A 1 12.95 -14.98 -2.96
N LYS A 2 12.58 -14.07 -3.81
CA LYS A 2 12.24 -12.70 -3.40
C LYS A 2 10.98 -12.68 -2.53
N ARG A 3 10.93 -11.75 -1.59
CA ARG A 3 9.82 -11.63 -0.64
C ARG A 3 8.92 -10.47 -1.06
N LEU A 4 7.62 -10.74 -1.15
CA LEU A 4 6.59 -9.74 -1.46
C LEU A 4 5.68 -9.56 -0.26
N LEU A 5 5.60 -8.36 0.28
CA LEU A 5 4.64 -8.03 1.33
C LEU A 5 3.41 -7.40 0.68
N VAL A 6 2.27 -8.04 0.84
CA VAL A 6 0.98 -7.55 0.34
C VAL A 6 0.28 -6.79 1.47
N ILE A 7 -0.10 -5.55 1.21
CA ILE A 7 -0.73 -4.66 2.19
C ILE A 7 -2.13 -4.31 1.68
N GLU A 8 -3.15 -4.87 2.32
CA GLU A 8 -4.57 -4.70 1.96
C GLU A 8 -5.44 -4.94 3.20
N ASP A 9 -6.70 -4.52 3.13
CA ASP A 9 -7.66 -4.75 4.23
C ASP A 9 -8.41 -6.09 4.13
N GLY A 10 -8.18 -6.84 3.07
CA GLY A 10 -8.75 -8.17 2.82
C GLY A 10 -7.67 -9.20 2.55
N GLU A 11 -8.00 -10.18 1.71
CA GLU A 11 -7.12 -11.30 1.38
C GLU A 11 -6.97 -11.53 -0.14
N GLU A 12 -7.68 -10.76 -0.95
CA GLU A 12 -7.80 -10.99 -2.40
C GLU A 12 -6.45 -10.88 -3.11
N TYR A 13 -5.67 -9.86 -2.79
CA TYR A 13 -4.36 -9.66 -3.41
C TYR A 13 -3.35 -10.70 -2.97
N ALA A 14 -3.37 -11.06 -1.68
CA ALA A 14 -2.47 -12.09 -1.16
C ALA A 14 -2.79 -13.46 -1.77
N GLN A 15 -4.06 -13.81 -1.90
CA GLN A 15 -4.49 -15.05 -2.55
C GLN A 15 -4.09 -15.06 -4.02
N PHE A 16 -4.30 -13.95 -4.73
CA PHE A 16 -3.85 -13.80 -6.12
C PHE A 16 -2.35 -14.01 -6.25
N ALA A 17 -1.57 -13.36 -5.40
CA ALA A 17 -0.12 -13.44 -5.45
C ALA A 17 0.38 -14.88 -5.18
N ARG A 18 -0.22 -15.58 -4.24
CA ARG A 18 0.15 -16.96 -3.94
C ARG A 18 -0.12 -17.92 -5.10
N VAL A 19 -1.13 -17.63 -5.91
CA VAL A 19 -1.49 -18.45 -7.07
C VAL A 19 -0.69 -18.06 -8.30
N PHE A 20 -0.57 -16.78 -8.60
CA PHE A 20 -0.06 -16.27 -9.87
C PHE A 20 1.35 -15.67 -9.80
N LEU A 21 1.88 -15.40 -8.61
CA LEU A 21 3.23 -14.88 -8.40
C LEU A 21 4.04 -15.85 -7.55
N ARG A 22 4.10 -17.11 -7.98
CA ARG A 22 4.72 -18.22 -7.22
C ARG A 22 6.24 -18.09 -7.07
N ASP A 23 6.85 -17.25 -7.84
CA ASP A 23 8.26 -16.90 -7.76
C ASP A 23 8.58 -15.98 -6.57
N PHE A 24 7.54 -15.51 -5.86
CA PHE A 24 7.70 -14.73 -4.64
C PHE A 24 7.26 -15.52 -3.40
N ALA A 25 7.97 -15.29 -2.30
CA ALA A 25 7.48 -15.67 -0.97
C ALA A 25 6.54 -14.54 -0.49
N VAL A 26 5.26 -14.84 -0.35
CA VAL A 26 4.21 -13.87 -0.08
C VAL A 26 3.91 -13.81 1.41
N ALA A 27 3.98 -12.60 1.99
CA ALA A 27 3.45 -12.27 3.30
C ALA A 27 2.34 -11.24 3.15
N ALA A 28 1.44 -11.14 4.13
CA ALA A 28 0.31 -10.22 4.08
C ALA A 28 0.19 -9.42 5.37
N ALA A 29 -0.25 -8.17 5.25
CA ALA A 29 -0.52 -7.28 6.37
C ALA A 29 -1.77 -6.45 6.07
N GLN A 30 -2.63 -6.27 7.08
CA GLN A 30 -3.91 -5.58 6.94
C GLN A 30 -3.93 -4.19 7.59
N SER A 31 -2.77 -3.72 8.05
CA SER A 31 -2.63 -2.40 8.67
C SER A 31 -1.18 -1.94 8.61
N ALA A 32 -0.93 -0.66 8.90
CA ALA A 32 0.42 -0.15 9.01
C ALA A 32 1.21 -0.86 10.12
N ALA A 33 0.59 -1.10 11.27
CA ALA A 33 1.24 -1.79 12.39
C ALA A 33 1.66 -3.20 12.01
N ALA A 34 0.78 -3.96 11.34
CA ALA A 34 1.10 -5.32 10.85
C ALA A 34 2.20 -5.29 9.79
N ALA A 35 2.18 -4.31 8.88
CA ALA A 35 3.20 -4.16 7.86
C ALA A 35 4.57 -3.85 8.47
N LEU A 36 4.62 -2.94 9.43
CA LEU A 36 5.86 -2.61 10.16
C LEU A 36 6.40 -3.83 10.90
N ALA A 37 5.54 -4.58 11.58
CA ALA A 37 5.95 -5.78 12.28
C ALA A 37 6.53 -6.83 11.33
N SER A 38 5.90 -7.05 10.19
CA SER A 38 6.38 -7.98 9.16
C SER A 38 7.74 -7.56 8.59
N LEU A 39 7.89 -6.26 8.28
CA LEU A 39 9.15 -5.74 7.74
C LEU A 39 10.30 -5.83 8.74
N ARG A 40 10.03 -5.56 10.02
CA ARG A 40 11.04 -5.68 11.08
C ARG A 40 11.45 -7.10 11.35
N ALA A 41 10.50 -8.05 11.29
CA ALA A 41 10.78 -9.45 11.56
C ALA A 41 11.49 -10.15 10.40
N ASP A 42 10.97 -9.98 9.18
CA ASP A 42 11.36 -10.81 8.03
C ASP A 42 11.87 -9.99 6.83
N GLY A 43 11.60 -8.70 6.80
CA GLY A 43 11.89 -7.85 5.64
C GLY A 43 10.99 -8.16 4.46
N ALA A 44 11.24 -7.45 3.36
CA ALA A 44 10.64 -7.71 2.05
C ALA A 44 11.51 -7.08 0.98
N ASP A 45 11.42 -7.61 -0.25
CA ASP A 45 12.10 -7.03 -1.42
C ASP A 45 11.21 -6.04 -2.15
N ALA A 46 9.89 -6.19 -2.03
CA ALA A 46 8.90 -5.31 -2.63
C ALA A 46 7.60 -5.31 -1.83
N LEU A 47 6.80 -4.27 -2.05
CA LEU A 47 5.48 -4.10 -1.45
C LEU A 47 4.44 -4.08 -2.56
N LEU A 48 3.34 -4.81 -2.39
CA LEU A 48 2.15 -4.72 -3.23
C LEU A 48 1.04 -4.11 -2.38
N VAL A 49 0.55 -2.94 -2.75
CA VAL A 49 -0.27 -2.11 -1.87
C VAL A 49 -1.62 -1.84 -2.50
N ASP A 50 -2.68 -2.13 -1.77
CA ASP A 50 -4.03 -1.68 -2.08
C ASP A 50 -4.21 -0.23 -1.61
N LEU A 51 -4.85 0.60 -2.42
CA LEU A 51 -5.09 2.00 -2.08
C LEU A 51 -6.19 2.15 -1.04
N ARG A 52 -7.30 1.46 -1.21
CA ARG A 52 -8.52 1.65 -0.43
C ARG A 52 -8.68 0.58 0.64
N PHE A 53 -8.96 1.02 1.86
CA PHE A 53 -9.20 0.15 3.01
C PHE A 53 -10.63 0.35 3.53
N ASP A 54 -11.62 -0.04 2.72
CA ASP A 54 -13.05 0.19 2.99
C ASP A 54 -13.58 -0.62 4.17
N ARG A 55 -12.92 -1.74 4.48
CA ARG A 55 -13.35 -2.70 5.51
C ARG A 55 -12.62 -2.50 6.83
N ALA A 56 -11.57 -1.69 6.86
CA ALA A 56 -10.79 -1.46 8.06
C ALA A 56 -11.55 -0.56 9.04
N PRO A 57 -11.55 -0.88 10.35
CA PRO A 57 -12.13 0.01 11.34
C PRO A 57 -11.28 1.26 11.52
N ALA A 58 -11.89 2.35 12.00
CA ALA A 58 -11.24 3.65 12.12
C ALA A 58 -9.95 3.61 12.95
N ASP A 59 -9.92 2.81 14.01
CA ASP A 59 -8.75 2.70 14.91
C ASP A 59 -7.58 1.92 14.30
N ALA A 60 -7.80 1.18 13.22
CA ALA A 60 -6.74 0.48 12.48
C ALA A 60 -6.16 1.32 11.34
N LEU A 61 -6.73 2.47 11.03
CA LEU A 61 -6.29 3.34 9.95
C LEU A 61 -5.16 4.29 10.39
N VAL A 62 -4.25 4.57 9.47
CA VAL A 62 -3.31 5.68 9.62
C VAL A 62 -4.07 6.98 9.39
N GLY A 63 -3.85 7.96 10.25
CA GLY A 63 -4.46 9.28 10.17
C GLY A 63 -5.28 9.61 11.40
N ASP A 64 -5.38 10.89 11.70
CA ASP A 64 -6.19 11.42 12.80
C ASP A 64 -7.56 11.80 12.26
N LEU A 65 -8.58 11.04 12.66
CA LEU A 65 -9.96 11.24 12.17
C LEU A 65 -10.49 12.63 12.53
N ALA A 66 -10.34 13.04 13.78
CA ALA A 66 -10.86 14.33 14.25
C ALA A 66 -10.15 15.51 13.57
N ALA A 67 -8.82 15.45 13.49
CA ALA A 67 -8.03 16.48 12.82
C ALA A 67 -8.33 16.56 11.33
N THR A 68 -8.50 15.42 10.66
CA THR A 68 -8.87 15.35 9.24
C THR A 68 -10.24 15.95 9.01
N ALA A 69 -11.23 15.61 9.85
CA ALA A 69 -12.58 16.15 9.79
C ALA A 69 -12.57 17.67 9.92
N THR A 70 -11.86 18.19 10.90
CA THR A 70 -11.77 19.64 11.14
C THR A 70 -11.08 20.35 9.98
N ARG A 71 -9.99 19.81 9.50
CA ARG A 71 -9.14 20.47 8.51
C ARG A 71 -9.72 20.44 7.10
N LEU A 72 -10.37 19.34 6.70
CA LEU A 72 -10.79 19.11 5.32
C LEU A 72 -12.32 19.07 5.13
N PHE A 73 -13.10 18.78 6.17
CA PHE A 73 -14.52 18.46 6.03
C PHE A 73 -15.43 19.20 7.00
N ALA A 74 -15.00 20.35 7.52
CA ALA A 74 -15.78 21.19 8.42
C ALA A 74 -16.37 20.42 9.64
N GLY A 75 -15.61 19.44 10.15
CA GLY A 75 -16.02 18.64 11.30
C GLY A 75 -16.83 17.37 10.96
N ASP A 76 -17.05 17.10 9.68
CA ASP A 76 -17.79 15.90 9.25
C ASP A 76 -16.90 14.65 9.35
N THR A 77 -17.09 13.87 10.42
CA THR A 77 -16.29 12.67 10.70
C THR A 77 -16.60 11.52 9.75
N THR A 78 -17.81 11.44 9.21
CA THR A 78 -18.18 10.41 8.23
C THR A 78 -17.40 10.59 6.93
N ARG A 79 -17.31 11.83 6.44
CA ARG A 79 -16.53 12.14 5.24
C ARG A 79 -15.03 11.98 5.48
N ALA A 80 -14.56 12.36 6.66
CA ALA A 80 -13.16 12.20 7.03
C ALA A 80 -12.76 10.71 7.09
N LEU A 81 -13.61 9.86 7.65
CA LEU A 81 -13.37 8.43 7.68
C LEU A 81 -13.26 7.86 6.28
N ARG A 82 -14.19 8.21 5.39
CA ARG A 82 -14.14 7.77 3.99
C ARG A 82 -12.86 8.23 3.29
N TYR A 83 -12.45 9.46 3.53
CA TYR A 83 -11.20 10.00 2.97
C TYR A 83 -9.99 9.17 3.42
N LEU A 84 -9.88 8.88 4.72
CA LEU A 84 -8.78 8.08 5.25
C LEU A 84 -8.80 6.64 4.70
N GLN A 85 -9.97 6.05 4.54
CA GLN A 85 -10.11 4.74 3.91
C GLN A 85 -9.69 4.76 2.43
N ASP A 86 -10.10 5.77 1.69
CA ASP A 86 -9.81 5.90 0.25
C ASP A 86 -8.34 6.18 -0.04
N GLN A 87 -7.62 6.80 0.90
CA GLN A 87 -6.21 7.16 0.76
C GLN A 87 -5.26 6.24 1.56
N GLN A 88 -5.79 5.23 2.19
CA GLN A 88 -5.07 4.50 3.22
C GLN A 88 -3.76 3.89 2.74
N GLY A 89 -3.72 3.31 1.55
CA GLY A 89 -2.49 2.73 1.00
C GLY A 89 -1.34 3.74 0.92
N THR A 90 -1.62 4.97 0.52
CA THR A 90 -0.60 6.03 0.46
C THR A 90 -0.19 6.51 1.86
N LEU A 91 -1.12 6.55 2.80
CA LEU A 91 -0.82 6.91 4.18
C LEU A 91 0.02 5.84 4.88
N ILE A 92 -0.27 4.57 4.63
CA ILE A 92 0.56 3.47 5.12
C ILE A 92 1.96 3.55 4.52
N LEU A 93 2.08 3.78 3.21
CA LEU A 93 3.39 3.92 2.58
C LEU A 93 4.20 5.05 3.20
N ALA A 94 3.57 6.20 3.46
CA ALA A 94 4.22 7.31 4.15
C ALA A 94 4.76 6.89 5.52
N ALA A 95 3.97 6.16 6.29
CA ALA A 95 4.39 5.65 7.61
C ALA A 95 5.57 4.67 7.50
N LEU A 96 5.57 3.80 6.49
CA LEU A 96 6.67 2.87 6.26
C LEU A 96 7.95 3.61 5.86
N ARG A 97 7.86 4.63 5.02
CA ARG A 97 9.01 5.46 4.63
C ARG A 97 9.57 6.22 5.83
N ASP A 98 8.70 6.77 6.67
CA ASP A 98 9.12 7.45 7.91
C ASP A 98 9.84 6.50 8.87
N ALA A 99 9.48 5.24 8.87
CA ALA A 99 10.15 4.20 9.67
C ALA A 99 11.46 3.70 9.05
N GLY A 100 11.85 4.19 7.87
CA GLY A 100 13.12 3.86 7.22
C GLY A 100 13.04 2.73 6.21
N PHE A 101 11.85 2.25 5.86
CA PHE A 101 11.69 1.18 4.86
C PHE A 101 11.52 1.78 3.46
N ALA A 102 12.40 1.41 2.54
CA ALA A 102 12.50 2.02 1.20
C ALA A 102 12.25 1.05 0.05
N GLN A 103 11.69 -0.13 0.31
CA GLN A 103 11.44 -1.12 -0.72
C GLN A 103 10.55 -0.55 -1.83
N PRO A 104 10.71 -1.00 -3.09
CA PRO A 104 9.80 -0.64 -4.15
C PRO A 104 8.35 -0.96 -3.78
N ALA A 105 7.46 0.01 -3.96
CA ALA A 105 6.03 -0.14 -3.69
C ALA A 105 5.26 -0.08 -4.99
N LEU A 106 4.42 -1.08 -5.23
CA LEU A 106 3.56 -1.18 -6.39
C LEU A 106 2.10 -1.12 -5.94
N PHE A 107 1.39 -0.10 -6.41
CA PHE A 107 -0.05 0.00 -6.20
C PHE A 107 -0.81 -0.68 -7.32
N VAL A 108 -1.93 -1.32 -6.97
CA VAL A 108 -2.92 -1.77 -7.95
C VAL A 108 -4.01 -0.72 -8.00
N HIS A 109 -3.81 0.30 -8.80
CA HIS A 109 -4.72 1.42 -8.95
C HIS A 109 -4.32 2.24 -10.17
N ASP A 110 -5.31 2.78 -10.86
CA ASP A 110 -5.08 3.65 -12.01
C ASP A 110 -4.91 5.11 -11.55
N PHE A 111 -3.71 5.44 -11.13
CA PHE A 111 -3.37 6.83 -10.80
C PHE A 111 -3.22 7.66 -12.08
N GLY A 112 -3.66 8.92 -12.03
CA GLY A 112 -3.24 9.88 -13.03
C GLY A 112 -1.74 10.10 -13.00
N ALA A 113 -1.15 10.45 -14.16
CA ALA A 113 0.30 10.59 -14.29
C ALA A 113 0.90 11.60 -13.29
N ARG A 114 0.23 12.72 -13.05
CA ARG A 114 0.68 13.74 -12.09
C ARG A 114 0.72 13.21 -10.66
N ARG A 115 -0.33 12.48 -10.26
CA ARG A 115 -0.40 11.92 -8.92
C ARG A 115 0.69 10.88 -8.68
N LEU A 116 0.93 10.00 -9.66
CA LEU A 116 2.00 9.01 -9.57
C LEU A 116 3.37 9.68 -9.49
N GLU A 117 3.60 10.71 -10.28
CA GLU A 117 4.84 11.50 -10.22
C GLU A 117 5.04 12.13 -8.83
N ASN A 118 3.97 12.69 -8.25
CA ASN A 118 4.03 13.26 -6.90
C ASN A 118 4.32 12.19 -5.84
N LEU A 119 3.73 11.00 -5.97
CA LEU A 119 4.02 9.89 -5.07
C LEU A 119 5.49 9.47 -5.14
N ARG A 120 6.05 9.42 -6.35
CA ARG A 120 7.48 9.12 -6.55
C ARG A 120 8.38 10.17 -5.93
N ARG A 121 8.01 11.45 -6.06
CA ARG A 121 8.76 12.56 -5.48
C ARG A 121 8.77 12.49 -3.95
N LEU A 122 7.65 12.12 -3.34
CA LEU A 122 7.52 12.05 -1.89
C LEU A 122 8.10 10.76 -1.32
N TYR A 123 7.91 9.62 -1.99
CA TYR A 123 8.13 8.30 -1.41
C TYR A 123 9.12 7.42 -2.16
N GLY A 124 9.76 7.94 -3.20
CA GLY A 124 10.83 7.24 -3.92
C GLY A 124 10.34 6.20 -4.89
N ALA A 125 10.76 4.94 -4.71
CA ALA A 125 10.43 3.85 -5.62
C ALA A 125 8.97 3.46 -5.50
N VAL A 126 8.11 4.10 -6.29
CA VAL A 126 6.66 3.86 -6.35
C VAL A 126 6.26 3.69 -7.81
N ASP A 127 5.44 2.69 -8.07
CA ASP A 127 4.83 2.48 -9.37
C ASP A 127 3.38 2.01 -9.21
N ALA A 128 2.66 1.87 -10.29
CA ALA A 128 1.27 1.44 -10.27
C ALA A 128 0.92 0.63 -11.51
N VAL A 129 0.04 -0.34 -11.33
CA VAL A 129 -0.62 -1.06 -12.42
C VAL A 129 -2.14 -0.89 -12.26
N PRO A 130 -2.89 -0.73 -13.37
CA PRO A 130 -4.31 -0.39 -13.25
C PRO A 130 -5.18 -1.54 -12.74
N THR A 131 -4.75 -2.79 -12.94
CA THR A 131 -5.51 -3.98 -12.57
C THR A 131 -4.59 -5.05 -11.99
N LEU A 132 -5.20 -6.02 -11.31
CA LEU A 132 -4.50 -7.16 -10.73
C LEU A 132 -4.16 -8.17 -11.84
N ASP A 133 -3.02 -7.96 -12.48
CA ASP A 133 -2.53 -8.75 -13.61
C ASP A 133 -1.09 -9.18 -13.35
N ALA A 134 -0.85 -10.49 -13.34
CA ALA A 134 0.47 -11.04 -12.97
C ALA A 134 1.59 -10.57 -13.88
N ALA A 135 1.37 -10.51 -15.20
CA ALA A 135 2.41 -10.08 -16.14
C ALA A 135 2.79 -8.62 -15.93
N SER A 136 1.80 -7.74 -15.74
CA SER A 136 2.03 -6.32 -15.47
C SER A 136 2.75 -6.10 -14.16
N ILE A 137 2.36 -6.83 -13.12
CA ILE A 137 3.00 -6.76 -11.80
C ILE A 137 4.45 -7.20 -11.89
N ARG A 138 4.73 -8.33 -12.55
CA ARG A 138 6.11 -8.79 -12.72
C ARG A 138 6.97 -7.80 -13.48
N ARG A 139 6.45 -7.22 -14.55
CA ARG A 139 7.21 -6.20 -15.31
C ARG A 139 7.56 -4.99 -14.45
N ALA A 140 6.60 -4.51 -13.67
CA ALA A 140 6.82 -3.35 -12.80
C ALA A 140 7.83 -3.66 -11.69
N LEU A 141 7.72 -4.82 -11.05
CA LEU A 141 8.66 -5.25 -10.02
C LEU A 141 10.05 -5.49 -10.58
N HIS A 142 10.14 -6.08 -11.77
CA HIS A 142 11.42 -6.31 -12.45
C HIS A 142 12.09 -4.98 -12.82
N ALA A 143 11.34 -4.02 -13.35
CA ALA A 143 11.86 -2.69 -13.67
C ALA A 143 12.37 -1.95 -12.43
N ALA A 144 11.79 -2.21 -11.26
CA ALA A 144 12.23 -1.66 -9.98
C ALA A 144 13.41 -2.43 -9.35
N GLY A 145 13.88 -3.50 -9.98
CA GLY A 145 14.97 -4.33 -9.47
C GLY A 145 14.55 -5.29 -8.34
N ALA A 146 13.24 -5.50 -8.14
CA ALA A 146 12.69 -6.30 -7.04
C ALA A 146 12.29 -7.72 -7.46
N ALA A 147 12.47 -8.07 -8.73
CA ALA A 147 12.14 -9.39 -9.25
C ALA A 147 13.20 -9.89 -10.22
#